data_cfa5120c6e959f16ea52ad8d45086ebf
#
_entry.id   cfa5120c6e959f16ea52ad8d45086ebf
#
_cell.length_a   1.000
_cell.length_b   1.000
_cell.length_c   1.000
_cell.angle_alpha   90.00
_cell.angle_beta   90.00
_cell.angle_gamma   90.00
#
_symmetry.space_group_name_H-M   'P 1'
#
loop_
_entity.id
_entity.type
_entity.pdbx_description
1 polymer ?
#
loop_
_entity_poly.entity_id
_entity_poly.type
_entity_poly.pdbx_seq_one_letter_code
_entity_poly.pdbx_strand_id
1 'polypeptide(L)'
;MVSTLVFILILGILVIVHEFGHFIAAKKSGVRVEKFSVGFGPKIFSVKKNKTEYAVSALPLGGYVKLAGDNFEEYKGAPDEYFSQPIFKRFRIIFFGPVLNYVLGFIFFWIIFCVGYPIITNKVGEVMDGYGAKDAGIIAGDRITSIQGKSVKTWEDIQQTIQENRINPELKVGILREGKIQSLSIKLKQTSQPDALGQKRRLGLLGIKPDLNETIIVRHGVFQSAYFGFKKTVDLTVMTYRALWFMVSGKLSIKDSVTGPVGMFIITSEVTKMGIIALMNWIAVLSVS
;
A
#
# COMPACT_ATOMS: atom_id res chain seq x y z
N MET A 1 17.55 -2.42 -16.54
CA MET A 1 18.23 -3.49 -15.77
C MET A 1 17.97 -3.37 -14.25
N VAL A 2 18.26 -2.22 -13.62
CA VAL A 2 18.03 -2.06 -12.15
C VAL A 2 16.58 -2.32 -11.76
N SER A 3 15.62 -1.70 -12.45
CA SER A 3 14.17 -1.87 -12.14
C SER A 3 13.69 -3.32 -12.26
N THR A 4 14.24 -4.08 -13.22
CA THR A 4 13.93 -5.50 -13.40
C THR A 4 14.42 -6.32 -12.20
N LEU A 5 15.65 -6.05 -11.77
CA LEU A 5 16.22 -6.72 -10.59
C LEU A 5 15.42 -6.39 -9.32
N VAL A 6 15.09 -5.12 -9.13
CA VAL A 6 14.28 -4.66 -7.99
C VAL A 6 12.89 -5.33 -8.00
N PHE A 7 12.23 -5.39 -9.15
CA PHE A 7 10.93 -6.05 -9.28
C PHE A 7 10.99 -7.54 -8.91
N ILE A 8 12.01 -8.25 -9.42
CA ILE A 8 12.24 -9.66 -9.09
C ILE A 8 12.49 -9.83 -7.58
N LEU A 9 13.32 -8.98 -6.99
CA LEU A 9 13.59 -9.02 -5.56
C LEU A 9 12.34 -8.77 -4.71
N ILE A 10 11.51 -7.81 -5.09
CA ILE A 10 10.26 -7.53 -4.38
C ILE A 10 9.35 -8.75 -4.40
N LEU A 11 9.09 -9.29 -5.60
CA LEU A 11 8.25 -10.48 -5.73
C LEU A 11 8.85 -11.67 -4.95
N GLY A 12 10.17 -11.85 -5.05
CA GLY A 12 10.88 -12.89 -4.33
C GLY A 12 10.68 -12.78 -2.81
N ILE A 13 10.85 -11.58 -2.25
CA ILE A 13 10.65 -11.34 -0.81
C ILE A 13 9.22 -11.64 -0.40
N LEU A 14 8.22 -11.14 -1.15
CA LEU A 14 6.81 -11.35 -0.83
C LEU A 14 6.44 -12.83 -0.81
N VAL A 15 6.89 -13.59 -1.82
CA VAL A 15 6.63 -15.04 -1.90
C VAL A 15 7.38 -15.78 -0.80
N ILE A 16 8.65 -15.47 -0.53
CA ILE A 16 9.42 -16.14 0.52
C ILE A 16 8.77 -15.94 1.89
N VAL A 17 8.32 -14.73 2.20
CA VAL A 17 7.64 -14.43 3.48
C VAL A 17 6.32 -15.18 3.57
N HIS A 18 5.56 -15.24 2.47
CA HIS A 18 4.34 -16.02 2.38
C HIS A 18 4.58 -17.52 2.67
N GLU A 19 5.53 -18.13 1.96
CA GLU A 19 5.91 -19.53 2.13
C GLU A 19 6.46 -19.82 3.53
N PHE A 20 7.17 -18.85 4.12
CA PHE A 20 7.64 -18.95 5.48
C PHE A 20 6.51 -19.00 6.51
N GLY A 21 5.38 -18.34 6.22
CA GLY A 21 4.14 -18.46 6.99
C GLY A 21 3.62 -19.89 7.02
N HIS A 22 3.49 -20.52 5.86
CA HIS A 22 3.08 -21.92 5.74
C HIS A 22 4.06 -22.86 6.47
N PHE A 23 5.36 -22.62 6.29
CA PHE A 23 6.41 -23.37 6.96
C PHE A 23 6.28 -23.34 8.47
N ILE A 24 6.17 -22.16 9.09
CA ILE A 24 6.03 -22.02 10.55
C ILE A 24 4.76 -22.72 11.04
N ALA A 25 3.65 -22.50 10.36
CA ALA A 25 2.35 -23.07 10.74
C ALA A 25 2.35 -24.60 10.62
N ALA A 26 2.95 -25.16 9.57
CA ALA A 26 3.09 -26.61 9.39
C ALA A 26 3.92 -27.22 10.53
N LYS A 27 5.08 -26.67 10.81
CA LYS A 27 5.96 -27.13 11.93
C LYS A 27 5.23 -27.08 13.27
N LYS A 28 4.53 -25.99 13.58
CA LYS A 28 3.75 -25.84 14.83
C LYS A 28 2.53 -26.75 14.88
N SER A 29 2.02 -27.22 13.73
CA SER A 29 0.87 -28.11 13.64
C SER A 29 1.25 -29.58 13.69
N GLY A 30 2.57 -29.92 13.72
CA GLY A 30 3.08 -31.29 13.69
C GLY A 30 3.10 -31.90 12.29
N VAL A 31 2.94 -31.09 11.23
CA VAL A 31 3.08 -31.54 9.85
C VAL A 31 4.56 -31.55 9.46
N ARG A 32 5.00 -32.66 8.88
CA ARG A 32 6.35 -32.78 8.36
C ARG A 32 6.53 -31.88 7.14
N VAL A 33 7.51 -30.99 7.22
CA VAL A 33 7.97 -30.21 6.08
C VAL A 33 9.12 -30.95 5.42
N GLU A 34 8.92 -31.39 4.18
CA GLU A 34 9.93 -32.12 3.43
C GLU A 34 10.98 -31.18 2.86
N LYS A 35 10.54 -30.03 2.32
CA LYS A 35 11.43 -29.05 1.71
C LYS A 35 10.96 -27.62 1.94
N PHE A 36 11.91 -26.73 2.19
CA PHE A 36 11.74 -25.28 2.13
C PHE A 36 12.80 -24.73 1.20
N SER A 37 12.39 -24.13 0.08
CA SER A 37 13.30 -23.61 -0.94
C SER A 37 13.12 -22.11 -1.10
N VAL A 38 14.25 -21.39 -1.08
CA VAL A 38 14.34 -20.01 -1.55
C VAL A 38 14.74 -20.07 -3.02
N GLY A 39 13.85 -19.60 -3.90
CA GLY A 39 14.03 -19.70 -5.35
C GLY A 39 13.45 -20.99 -5.96
N PHE A 40 13.44 -21.01 -7.29
CA PHE A 40 12.98 -22.11 -8.13
C PHE A 40 14.13 -22.67 -9.01
N GLY A 41 13.91 -23.82 -9.62
CA GLY A 41 14.84 -24.43 -10.57
C GLY A 41 15.96 -25.24 -9.91
N PRO A 42 17.14 -25.33 -10.56
CA PRO A 42 18.26 -26.14 -10.08
C PRO A 42 18.74 -25.67 -8.69
N LYS A 43 19.02 -26.63 -7.80
CA LYS A 43 19.58 -26.33 -6.48
C LYS A 43 21.02 -25.83 -6.60
N ILE A 44 21.31 -24.69 -6.02
CA ILE A 44 22.70 -24.18 -5.87
C ILE A 44 23.30 -24.77 -4.58
N PHE A 45 22.49 -24.75 -3.51
CA PHE A 45 22.91 -25.21 -2.19
C PHE A 45 21.73 -25.85 -1.46
N SER A 46 21.96 -26.93 -0.71
CA SER A 46 20.96 -27.50 0.19
C SER A 46 21.56 -28.13 1.43
N VAL A 47 20.82 -28.01 2.54
CA VAL A 47 21.16 -28.66 3.82
C VAL A 47 19.93 -29.36 4.36
N LYS A 48 20.08 -30.63 4.78
CA LYS A 48 19.02 -31.39 5.43
C LYS A 48 19.16 -31.31 6.96
N LYS A 49 18.11 -30.80 7.62
CA LYS A 49 18.05 -30.71 9.09
C LYS A 49 16.67 -31.14 9.58
N ASN A 50 16.61 -32.03 10.57
CA ASN A 50 15.36 -32.47 11.20
C ASN A 50 14.25 -32.87 10.19
N LYS A 51 14.55 -33.75 9.26
CA LYS A 51 13.65 -34.24 8.20
C LYS A 51 13.22 -33.16 7.17
N THR A 52 13.77 -31.93 7.20
CA THR A 52 13.50 -30.87 6.25
C THR A 52 14.74 -30.58 5.43
N GLU A 53 14.62 -30.54 4.12
CA GLU A 53 15.64 -30.03 3.21
C GLU A 53 15.44 -28.51 3.06
N TYR A 54 16.44 -27.73 3.45
CA TYR A 54 16.51 -26.28 3.19
C TYR A 54 17.35 -26.07 1.93
N ALA A 55 16.80 -25.42 0.92
CA ALA A 55 17.49 -25.24 -0.35
C ALA A 55 17.50 -23.77 -0.78
N VAL A 56 18.54 -23.40 -1.53
CA VAL A 56 18.62 -22.17 -2.31
C VAL A 56 18.73 -22.59 -3.78
N SER A 57 17.83 -22.08 -4.60
CA SER A 57 17.73 -22.42 -6.02
C SER A 57 18.11 -21.24 -6.91
N ALA A 58 18.41 -21.51 -8.19
CA ALA A 58 19.04 -20.57 -9.10
C ALA A 58 18.16 -19.36 -9.52
N LEU A 59 16.84 -19.54 -9.53
CA LEU A 59 15.92 -18.49 -9.94
C LEU A 59 15.30 -17.80 -8.71
N PRO A 60 15.67 -16.54 -8.39
CA PRO A 60 15.21 -15.84 -7.18
C PRO A 60 13.80 -15.26 -7.32
N LEU A 61 12.90 -15.95 -8.03
CA LEU A 61 11.52 -15.51 -8.30
C LEU A 61 10.54 -15.89 -7.18
N GLY A 62 11.04 -16.14 -5.97
CA GLY A 62 10.22 -16.55 -4.83
C GLY A 62 10.77 -17.78 -4.12
N GLY A 63 9.90 -18.69 -3.73
CA GLY A 63 10.25 -19.93 -3.03
C GLY A 63 9.07 -20.88 -2.99
N TYR A 64 9.22 -21.98 -2.27
CA TYR A 64 8.12 -22.90 -2.00
C TYR A 64 8.38 -23.73 -0.74
N VAL A 65 7.31 -24.15 -0.12
CA VAL A 65 7.31 -25.15 0.94
C VAL A 65 6.63 -26.41 0.45
N LYS A 66 7.26 -27.57 0.61
CA LYS A 66 6.66 -28.89 0.34
C LYS A 66 6.34 -29.55 1.68
N LEU A 67 5.06 -29.85 1.88
CA LEU A 67 4.58 -30.56 3.05
C LEU A 67 4.44 -32.06 2.72
N ALA A 68 4.62 -32.91 3.69
CA ALA A 68 4.37 -34.34 3.52
C ALA A 68 2.86 -34.58 3.34
N GLY A 69 2.48 -35.35 2.32
CA GLY A 69 1.09 -35.71 2.07
C GLY A 69 0.17 -34.52 1.79
N ASP A 70 0.66 -33.48 1.10
CA ASP A 70 -0.12 -32.36 0.58
C ASP A 70 -0.68 -32.64 -0.84
N ASN A 71 -0.24 -33.72 -1.46
CA ASN A 71 -0.78 -34.27 -2.69
C ASN A 71 -1.41 -35.65 -2.41
N PHE A 72 -2.59 -35.92 -2.97
CA PHE A 72 -3.29 -37.19 -2.80
C PHE A 72 -2.50 -38.38 -3.33
N GLU A 73 -1.68 -38.20 -4.35
CA GLU A 73 -0.84 -39.28 -4.90
C GLU A 73 0.31 -39.70 -3.95
N GLU A 74 0.79 -38.74 -3.13
CA GLU A 74 1.87 -38.96 -2.16
C GLU A 74 1.36 -39.29 -0.74
N TYR A 75 0.05 -39.14 -0.50
CA TYR A 75 -0.58 -39.38 0.79
C TYR A 75 -0.60 -40.86 1.18
N LYS A 76 -0.02 -41.17 2.33
CA LYS A 76 0.10 -42.54 2.87
C LYS A 76 -0.69 -42.79 4.15
N GLY A 77 -1.35 -41.74 4.69
CA GLY A 77 -2.09 -41.83 5.93
C GLY A 77 -1.22 -41.68 7.19
N ALA A 78 0.05 -41.29 7.05
CA ALA A 78 0.90 -41.07 8.21
C ALA A 78 0.43 -39.88 9.08
N PRO A 79 0.56 -39.95 10.42
CA PRO A 79 0.02 -38.92 11.32
C PRO A 79 0.70 -37.55 11.17
N ASP A 80 1.89 -37.48 10.59
CA ASP A 80 2.63 -36.25 10.31
C ASP A 80 2.42 -35.69 8.91
N GLU A 81 1.45 -36.25 8.14
CA GLU A 81 1.06 -35.78 6.81
C GLU A 81 -0.05 -34.71 6.88
N TYR A 82 -0.06 -33.81 5.89
CA TYR A 82 -1.00 -32.69 5.81
C TYR A 82 -2.47 -33.15 5.78
N PHE A 83 -2.81 -34.11 4.91
CA PHE A 83 -4.18 -34.61 4.81
C PHE A 83 -4.63 -35.44 6.00
N SER A 84 -3.72 -35.97 6.80
CA SER A 84 -4.03 -36.63 8.08
C SER A 84 -4.41 -35.66 9.20
N GLN A 85 -4.17 -34.35 9.00
CA GLN A 85 -4.48 -33.36 10.04
C GLN A 85 -5.96 -32.95 10.01
N PRO A 86 -6.53 -32.61 11.19
CA PRO A 86 -7.87 -32.08 11.26
C PRO A 86 -7.97 -30.75 10.48
N ILE A 87 -9.17 -30.44 9.97
CA ILE A 87 -9.43 -29.32 9.08
C ILE A 87 -8.94 -27.97 9.63
N PHE A 88 -9.06 -27.77 10.97
CA PHE A 88 -8.60 -26.54 11.61
C PHE A 88 -7.08 -26.34 11.53
N LYS A 89 -6.29 -27.42 11.65
CA LYS A 89 -4.84 -27.33 11.50
C LYS A 89 -4.45 -27.05 10.04
N ARG A 90 -5.15 -27.67 9.07
CA ARG A 90 -4.95 -27.41 7.64
C ARG A 90 -5.29 -25.97 7.28
N PHE A 91 -6.44 -25.46 7.78
CA PHE A 91 -6.82 -24.07 7.61
C PHE A 91 -5.76 -23.12 8.18
N ARG A 92 -5.26 -23.39 9.41
CA ARG A 92 -4.19 -22.57 10.02
C ARG A 92 -2.94 -22.52 9.14
N ILE A 93 -2.53 -23.66 8.56
CA ILE A 93 -1.36 -23.72 7.68
C ILE A 93 -1.58 -22.82 6.46
N ILE A 94 -2.71 -22.93 5.78
CA ILE A 94 -3.03 -22.12 4.59
C ILE A 94 -3.13 -20.63 4.96
N PHE A 95 -3.75 -20.31 6.08
CA PHE A 95 -4.00 -18.92 6.48
C PHE A 95 -2.73 -18.16 6.89
N PHE A 96 -1.72 -18.84 7.42
CA PHE A 96 -0.50 -18.19 7.91
C PHE A 96 0.40 -17.62 6.80
N GLY A 97 0.30 -18.10 5.57
CA GLY A 97 0.97 -17.47 4.42
C GLY A 97 0.56 -15.99 4.27
N PRO A 98 -0.72 -15.72 3.99
CA PRO A 98 -1.23 -14.34 3.92
C PRO A 98 -0.96 -13.53 5.19
N VAL A 99 -1.11 -14.13 6.40
CA VAL A 99 -0.88 -13.42 7.67
C VAL A 99 0.54 -12.88 7.75
N LEU A 100 1.56 -13.63 7.33
CA LEU A 100 2.93 -13.13 7.35
C LEU A 100 3.15 -11.98 6.37
N ASN A 101 2.47 -11.98 5.24
CA ASN A 101 2.49 -10.83 4.33
C ASN A 101 1.86 -9.59 4.99
N TYR A 102 0.72 -9.73 5.67
CA TYR A 102 0.14 -8.63 6.44
C TYR A 102 1.08 -8.08 7.52
N VAL A 103 1.76 -8.98 8.25
CA VAL A 103 2.78 -8.60 9.23
C VAL A 103 3.93 -7.83 8.57
N LEU A 104 4.40 -8.30 7.41
CA LEU A 104 5.45 -7.62 6.64
C LEU A 104 5.02 -6.21 6.22
N GLY A 105 3.82 -6.07 5.66
CA GLY A 105 3.26 -4.79 5.26
C GLY A 105 3.14 -3.82 6.44
N PHE A 106 2.62 -4.31 7.58
CA PHE A 106 2.55 -3.53 8.81
C PHE A 106 3.93 -3.06 9.29
N ILE A 107 4.94 -3.95 9.30
CA ILE A 107 6.31 -3.60 9.72
C ILE A 107 6.89 -2.52 8.82
N PHE A 108 6.72 -2.61 7.51
CA PHE A 108 7.21 -1.58 6.60
C PHE A 108 6.50 -0.23 6.81
N PHE A 109 5.18 -0.20 6.97
CA PHE A 109 4.49 1.05 7.31
C PHE A 109 4.96 1.61 8.63
N TRP A 110 5.12 0.77 9.65
CA TRP A 110 5.64 1.20 10.95
C TRP A 110 7.02 1.86 10.81
N ILE A 111 7.96 1.21 10.10
CA ILE A 111 9.29 1.76 9.85
C ILE A 111 9.22 3.08 9.09
N ILE A 112 8.39 3.18 8.03
CA ILE A 112 8.21 4.40 7.24
C ILE A 112 7.75 5.56 8.12
N PHE A 113 6.77 5.34 9.00
CA PHE A 113 6.28 6.38 9.90
C PHE A 113 7.30 6.77 10.99
N CYS A 114 8.19 5.84 11.41
CA CYS A 114 9.29 6.13 12.33
C CYS A 114 10.42 6.93 11.67
N VAL A 115 10.88 6.48 10.50
CA VAL A 115 12.00 7.10 9.78
C VAL A 115 11.59 8.45 9.21
N GLY A 116 10.33 8.56 8.83
CA GLY A 116 9.73 9.73 8.21
C GLY A 116 9.53 9.57 6.70
N TYR A 117 8.54 10.26 6.21
CA TYR A 117 8.15 10.23 4.81
C TYR A 117 7.83 11.65 4.32
N PRO A 118 8.10 11.92 3.03
CA PRO A 118 7.81 13.24 2.48
C PRO A 118 6.31 13.45 2.33
N ILE A 119 5.82 14.59 2.82
CA ILE A 119 4.45 15.06 2.61
C ILE A 119 4.51 16.38 1.84
N ILE A 120 3.62 16.54 0.88
CA ILE A 120 3.47 17.79 0.12
C ILE A 120 2.95 18.88 1.06
N THR A 121 3.59 20.04 1.03
CA THR A 121 3.21 21.18 1.85
C THR A 121 1.89 21.82 1.38
N ASN A 122 1.45 22.84 2.09
CA ASN A 122 0.27 23.64 1.77
C ASN A 122 0.55 24.76 0.73
N LYS A 123 1.68 24.66 0.00
CA LYS A 123 2.04 25.65 -1.02
C LYS A 123 1.35 25.35 -2.36
N VAL A 124 0.81 26.40 -2.96
CA VAL A 124 0.17 26.35 -4.27
C VAL A 124 1.24 26.37 -5.36
N GLY A 125 1.27 25.34 -6.20
CA GLY A 125 2.16 25.27 -7.36
C GLY A 125 1.53 25.83 -8.63
N GLU A 126 0.23 25.56 -8.85
CA GLU A 126 -0.49 25.99 -10.04
C GLU A 126 -1.93 26.38 -9.69
N VAL A 127 -2.44 27.39 -10.37
CA VAL A 127 -3.85 27.83 -10.27
C VAL A 127 -4.53 27.62 -11.61
N MET A 128 -5.64 26.90 -11.60
CA MET A 128 -6.39 26.51 -12.80
C MET A 128 -7.40 27.60 -13.21
N ASP A 129 -7.51 27.84 -14.51
CA ASP A 129 -8.50 28.77 -15.06
C ASP A 129 -9.94 28.22 -14.93
N GLY A 130 -10.91 29.10 -14.75
CA GLY A 130 -12.32 28.75 -14.62
C GLY A 130 -12.71 28.15 -13.26
N TYR A 131 -11.90 28.39 -12.22
CA TYR A 131 -12.17 28.02 -10.85
C TYR A 131 -12.06 29.21 -9.91
N GLY A 132 -12.78 29.14 -8.79
CA GLY A 132 -12.89 30.24 -7.86
C GLY A 132 -11.59 30.71 -7.23
N ALA A 133 -10.55 29.87 -7.15
CA ALA A 133 -9.24 30.28 -6.67
C ALA A 133 -8.58 31.34 -7.56
N LYS A 134 -8.71 31.21 -8.88
CA LYS A 134 -8.23 32.21 -9.85
C LYS A 134 -8.97 33.52 -9.71
N ASP A 135 -10.31 33.44 -9.63
CA ASP A 135 -11.19 34.62 -9.52
C ASP A 135 -10.96 35.37 -8.20
N ALA A 136 -10.62 34.65 -7.14
CA ALA A 136 -10.29 35.23 -5.82
C ALA A 136 -8.86 35.77 -5.74
N GLY A 137 -8.05 35.64 -6.80
CA GLY A 137 -6.70 36.17 -6.87
C GLY A 137 -5.62 35.33 -6.16
N ILE A 138 -5.84 33.99 -6.01
CA ILE A 138 -4.75 33.08 -5.60
C ILE A 138 -3.75 32.98 -6.76
N ILE A 139 -2.47 32.96 -6.41
CA ILE A 139 -1.35 32.78 -7.36
C ILE A 139 -0.46 31.61 -6.96
N ALA A 140 0.33 31.12 -7.89
CA ALA A 140 1.38 30.16 -7.59
C ALA A 140 2.39 30.78 -6.58
N GLY A 141 2.80 29.97 -5.60
CA GLY A 141 3.67 30.40 -4.50
C GLY A 141 2.94 30.76 -3.20
N ASP A 142 1.62 31.01 -3.23
CA ASP A 142 0.82 31.21 -2.03
C ASP A 142 0.85 29.96 -1.13
N ARG A 143 0.81 30.17 0.20
CA ARG A 143 0.60 29.09 1.17
C ARG A 143 -0.79 29.20 1.78
N ILE A 144 -1.58 28.13 1.67
CA ILE A 144 -2.88 28.04 2.32
C ILE A 144 -2.67 27.77 3.81
N THR A 145 -3.00 28.72 4.68
CA THR A 145 -2.78 28.59 6.13
C THR A 145 -4.00 28.11 6.89
N SER A 146 -5.19 28.42 6.37
CA SER A 146 -6.46 28.01 6.98
C SER A 146 -7.58 27.92 5.96
N ILE A 147 -8.58 27.09 6.24
CA ILE A 147 -9.83 26.99 5.50
C ILE A 147 -10.97 26.95 6.51
N GLN A 148 -11.93 27.89 6.40
CA GLN A 148 -13.04 28.06 7.35
C GLN A 148 -12.55 28.14 8.82
N GLY A 149 -11.41 28.81 9.05
CA GLY A 149 -10.81 28.96 10.36
C GLY A 149 -10.01 27.74 10.86
N LYS A 150 -10.10 26.57 10.20
CA LYS A 150 -9.31 25.37 10.51
C LYS A 150 -7.91 25.52 9.90
N SER A 151 -6.86 25.43 10.72
CA SER A 151 -5.47 25.48 10.25
C SER A 151 -5.14 24.28 9.38
N VAL A 152 -4.43 24.49 8.27
CA VAL A 152 -3.95 23.47 7.35
C VAL A 152 -2.44 23.61 7.13
N LYS A 153 -1.71 22.50 7.19
CA LYS A 153 -0.25 22.49 7.07
C LYS A 153 0.24 21.65 5.89
N THR A 154 -0.58 20.73 5.43
CA THR A 154 -0.27 19.81 4.35
C THR A 154 -1.30 19.91 3.24
N TRP A 155 -0.96 19.42 2.06
CA TRP A 155 -1.92 19.34 0.95
C TRP A 155 -3.10 18.41 1.25
N GLU A 156 -2.87 17.34 2.01
CA GLU A 156 -3.92 16.43 2.47
C GLU A 156 -4.92 17.12 3.38
N ASP A 157 -4.45 17.96 4.33
CA ASP A 157 -5.34 18.78 5.18
C ASP A 157 -6.24 19.69 4.35
N ILE A 158 -5.66 20.32 3.29
CA ILE A 158 -6.41 21.18 2.37
C ILE A 158 -7.52 20.38 1.69
N GLN A 159 -7.15 19.24 1.07
CA GLN A 159 -8.11 18.38 0.36
C GLN A 159 -9.23 17.89 1.30
N GLN A 160 -8.86 17.40 2.47
CA GLN A 160 -9.82 16.92 3.45
C GLN A 160 -10.76 18.04 3.90
N THR A 161 -10.24 19.21 4.24
CA THR A 161 -11.05 20.33 4.74
C THR A 161 -11.98 20.88 3.65
N ILE A 162 -11.55 20.90 2.39
CA ILE A 162 -12.42 21.25 1.27
C ILE A 162 -13.57 20.24 1.14
N GLN A 163 -13.29 18.94 1.25
CA GLN A 163 -14.32 17.90 1.12
C GLN A 163 -15.29 17.90 2.33
N GLU A 164 -14.84 18.19 3.52
CA GLU A 164 -15.70 18.38 4.70
C GLU A 164 -16.70 19.54 4.48
N ASN A 165 -16.26 20.59 3.77
CA ASN A 165 -17.04 21.80 3.50
C ASN A 165 -17.64 21.85 2.05
N ARG A 166 -17.68 20.73 1.33
CA ARG A 166 -18.08 20.68 -0.09
C ARG A 166 -19.50 21.20 -0.40
N ILE A 167 -20.36 21.28 0.61
CA ILE A 167 -21.75 21.77 0.46
C ILE A 167 -21.77 23.30 0.47
N ASN A 168 -20.80 23.94 1.07
CA ASN A 168 -20.73 25.38 1.14
C ASN A 168 -20.38 25.94 -0.25
N PRO A 169 -21.14 26.93 -0.77
CA PRO A 169 -20.86 27.51 -2.06
C PRO A 169 -19.60 28.37 -2.07
N GLU A 170 -19.16 28.80 -0.91
CA GLU A 170 -18.03 29.71 -0.71
C GLU A 170 -17.25 29.36 0.55
N LEU A 171 -15.92 29.37 0.45
CA LEU A 171 -15.02 29.07 1.55
C LEU A 171 -14.13 30.29 1.87
N LYS A 172 -14.00 30.60 3.16
CA LYS A 172 -12.98 31.55 3.65
C LYS A 172 -11.65 30.84 3.72
N VAL A 173 -10.68 31.30 2.93
CA VAL A 173 -9.34 30.69 2.83
C VAL A 173 -8.31 31.73 3.28
N GLY A 174 -7.55 31.38 4.31
CA GLY A 174 -6.39 32.15 4.73
C GLY A 174 -5.17 31.77 3.90
N ILE A 175 -4.50 32.75 3.33
CA ILE A 175 -3.26 32.58 2.58
C ILE A 175 -2.13 33.39 3.22
N LEU A 176 -0.91 32.88 3.08
CA LEU A 176 0.32 33.61 3.40
C LEU A 176 1.02 33.92 2.07
N ARG A 177 1.14 35.22 1.77
CA ARG A 177 1.81 35.78 0.59
C ARG A 177 2.81 36.81 1.04
N GLU A 178 4.08 36.66 0.68
CA GLU A 178 5.16 37.64 1.03
C GLU A 178 5.19 38.01 2.53
N GLY A 179 4.98 37.02 3.40
CA GLY A 179 4.98 37.23 4.85
C GLY A 179 3.70 37.83 5.43
N LYS A 180 2.69 38.18 4.60
CA LYS A 180 1.42 38.74 5.05
C LYS A 180 0.31 37.74 4.96
N ILE A 181 -0.49 37.64 6.03
CA ILE A 181 -1.69 36.80 6.04
C ILE A 181 -2.85 37.58 5.43
N GLN A 182 -3.51 37.00 4.45
CA GLN A 182 -4.69 37.55 3.80
C GLN A 182 -5.82 36.51 3.87
N SER A 183 -7.06 37.00 3.98
CA SER A 183 -8.25 36.14 3.94
C SER A 183 -9.01 36.40 2.65
N LEU A 184 -9.21 35.33 1.86
CA LEU A 184 -9.94 35.39 0.60
C LEU A 184 -11.22 34.57 0.71
N SER A 185 -12.26 35.02 0.05
CA SER A 185 -13.50 34.27 -0.09
C SER A 185 -13.53 33.62 -1.47
N ILE A 186 -13.59 32.30 -1.53
CA ILE A 186 -13.40 31.52 -2.75
C ILE A 186 -14.66 30.70 -3.04
N LYS A 187 -15.24 30.90 -4.22
CA LYS A 187 -16.36 30.08 -4.69
C LYS A 187 -15.90 28.67 -4.99
N LEU A 188 -16.61 27.71 -4.41
CA LEU A 188 -16.33 26.29 -4.60
C LEU A 188 -17.06 25.77 -5.86
N LYS A 189 -16.30 25.26 -6.83
CA LYS A 189 -16.88 24.58 -7.98
C LYS A 189 -17.21 23.15 -7.62
N GLN A 190 -18.50 22.83 -7.63
CA GLN A 190 -18.92 21.45 -7.44
C GLN A 190 -18.82 20.68 -8.76
N THR A 191 -18.15 19.55 -8.71
CA THR A 191 -18.06 18.60 -9.82
C THR A 191 -18.43 17.20 -9.36
N SER A 192 -18.92 16.39 -10.27
CA SER A 192 -19.16 14.97 -10.01
C SER A 192 -18.11 14.18 -10.74
N GLN A 193 -17.17 13.64 -10.01
CA GLN A 193 -16.12 12.77 -10.56
C GLN A 193 -16.24 11.36 -9.99
N PRO A 194 -15.93 10.33 -10.79
CA PRO A 194 -15.79 8.99 -10.25
C PRO A 194 -14.61 8.96 -9.24
N ASP A 195 -14.87 8.41 -8.08
CA ASP A 195 -13.80 8.10 -7.13
C ASP A 195 -12.97 6.89 -7.62
N ALA A 196 -11.95 6.51 -6.87
CA ALA A 196 -11.11 5.35 -7.20
C ALA A 196 -11.89 4.02 -7.34
N LEU A 197 -13.15 4.00 -6.90
CA LEU A 197 -14.08 2.88 -6.99
C LEU A 197 -15.17 3.09 -8.05
N GLY A 198 -15.02 4.10 -8.93
CA GLY A 198 -15.97 4.42 -10.00
C GLY A 198 -17.28 5.06 -9.54
N GLN A 199 -17.45 5.35 -8.25
CA GLN A 199 -18.66 6.00 -7.74
C GLN A 199 -18.62 7.50 -7.99
N LYS A 200 -19.67 8.05 -8.59
CA LYS A 200 -19.80 9.50 -8.75
C LYS A 200 -19.91 10.17 -7.38
N ARG A 201 -18.85 10.83 -6.95
CA ARG A 201 -18.85 11.67 -5.75
C ARG A 201 -18.90 13.13 -6.15
N ARG A 202 -19.70 13.90 -5.42
CA ARG A 202 -19.65 15.36 -5.51
C ARG A 202 -18.39 15.82 -4.82
N LEU A 203 -17.48 16.40 -5.57
CA LEU A 203 -16.23 16.96 -5.07
C LEU A 203 -16.33 18.48 -5.16
N GLY A 204 -15.86 19.14 -4.08
CA GLY A 204 -15.62 20.58 -4.12
C GLY A 204 -14.21 20.84 -4.64
N LEU A 205 -14.08 21.70 -5.63
CA LEU A 205 -12.78 22.08 -6.20
C LEU A 205 -12.56 23.58 -6.11
N LEU A 206 -11.42 23.99 -5.58
CA LEU A 206 -10.96 25.39 -5.59
C LEU A 206 -10.24 25.73 -6.90
N GLY A 207 -9.66 24.75 -7.58
CA GLY A 207 -8.87 24.94 -8.80
C GLY A 207 -7.40 25.26 -8.51
N ILE A 208 -6.81 24.62 -7.51
CA ILE A 208 -5.39 24.74 -7.16
C ILE A 208 -4.72 23.37 -7.23
N LYS A 209 -3.43 23.35 -7.59
CA LYS A 209 -2.56 22.18 -7.53
C LYS A 209 -1.39 22.42 -6.58
N PRO A 210 -0.82 21.38 -5.95
CA PRO A 210 0.30 21.53 -5.05
C PRO A 210 1.60 21.87 -5.77
N ASP A 211 2.52 22.51 -5.06
CA ASP A 211 3.93 22.53 -5.45
C ASP A 211 4.57 21.18 -5.09
N LEU A 212 4.77 20.32 -6.08
CA LEU A 212 5.33 18.98 -5.88
C LEU A 212 6.82 18.98 -5.50
N ASN A 213 7.51 20.12 -5.70
CA ASN A 213 8.93 20.27 -5.38
C ASN A 213 9.13 20.61 -3.89
N GLU A 214 8.08 21.06 -3.21
CA GLU A 214 8.17 21.41 -1.81
C GLU A 214 7.50 20.38 -0.91
N THR A 215 8.32 19.60 -0.22
CA THR A 215 7.89 18.57 0.72
C THR A 215 8.51 18.79 2.10
N ILE A 216 7.81 18.37 3.14
CA ILE A 216 8.33 18.27 4.50
C ILE A 216 8.41 16.81 4.90
N ILE A 217 9.44 16.43 5.66
CA ILE A 217 9.54 15.08 6.21
C ILE A 217 8.82 15.06 7.56
N VAL A 218 7.76 14.26 7.63
CA VAL A 218 7.01 14.03 8.86
C VAL A 218 7.44 12.74 9.49
N ARG A 219 7.77 12.80 10.78
CA ARG A 219 8.17 11.65 11.62
C ARG A 219 7.26 11.56 12.82
N HIS A 220 7.00 10.34 13.24
CA HIS A 220 6.20 10.06 14.42
C HIS A 220 7.01 9.29 15.45
N GLY A 221 6.63 9.38 16.72
CA GLY A 221 7.22 8.53 17.77
C GLY A 221 6.89 7.05 17.52
N VAL A 222 7.70 6.14 18.08
CA VAL A 222 7.63 4.69 17.81
C VAL A 222 6.21 4.13 17.99
N PHE A 223 5.53 4.45 19.09
CA PHE A 223 4.16 3.95 19.35
C PHE A 223 3.12 4.58 18.42
N GLN A 224 3.26 5.87 18.14
CA GLN A 224 2.37 6.57 17.20
C GLN A 224 2.54 6.03 15.78
N SER A 225 3.77 5.72 15.38
CA SER A 225 4.08 5.09 14.10
C SER A 225 3.46 3.70 13.98
N ALA A 226 3.48 2.90 15.06
CA ALA A 226 2.82 1.60 15.09
C ALA A 226 1.30 1.74 14.89
N TYR A 227 0.68 2.70 15.56
CA TYR A 227 -0.74 2.99 15.37
C TYR A 227 -1.08 3.39 13.92
N PHE A 228 -0.30 4.32 13.34
CA PHE A 228 -0.52 4.74 11.94
C PHE A 228 -0.23 3.63 10.95
N GLY A 229 0.81 2.80 11.19
CA GLY A 229 1.11 1.63 10.38
C GLY A 229 -0.02 0.62 10.38
N PHE A 230 -0.56 0.31 11.57
CA PHE A 230 -1.73 -0.57 11.70
C PHE A 230 -2.97 0.00 11.01
N LYS A 231 -3.28 1.28 11.27
CA LYS A 231 -4.40 1.96 10.62
C LYS A 231 -4.28 1.92 9.10
N LYS A 232 -3.09 2.22 8.56
CA LYS A 232 -2.84 2.19 7.11
C LYS A 232 -3.05 0.79 6.53
N THR A 233 -2.59 -0.26 7.23
CA THR A 233 -2.80 -1.65 6.84
C THR A 233 -4.30 -1.98 6.78
N VAL A 234 -5.06 -1.61 7.82
CA VAL A 234 -6.52 -1.82 7.86
C VAL A 234 -7.23 -1.05 6.76
N ASP A 235 -6.89 0.23 6.57
CA ASP A 235 -7.52 1.08 5.54
C ASP A 235 -7.30 0.51 4.13
N LEU A 236 -6.08 0.04 3.83
CA LEU A 236 -5.78 -0.63 2.55
C LEU A 236 -6.57 -1.93 2.40
N THR A 237 -6.64 -2.76 3.44
CA THR A 237 -7.42 -3.99 3.44
C THR A 237 -8.88 -3.72 3.12
N VAL A 238 -9.49 -2.75 3.83
CA VAL A 238 -10.89 -2.37 3.59
C VAL A 238 -11.08 -1.84 2.17
N MET A 239 -10.13 -1.04 1.66
CA MET A 239 -10.18 -0.52 0.29
C MET A 239 -10.10 -1.66 -0.74
N THR A 240 -9.20 -2.62 -0.55
CA THR A 240 -9.07 -3.80 -1.43
C THR A 240 -10.35 -4.63 -1.47
N TYR A 241 -10.93 -4.96 -0.30
CA TYR A 241 -12.19 -5.71 -0.26
C TYR A 241 -13.37 -4.94 -0.85
N ARG A 242 -13.44 -3.62 -0.66
CA ARG A 242 -14.44 -2.78 -1.34
C ARG A 242 -14.28 -2.79 -2.86
N ALA A 243 -13.05 -2.69 -3.35
CA ALA A 243 -12.77 -2.76 -4.78
C ALA A 243 -13.19 -4.12 -5.37
N LEU A 244 -12.84 -5.22 -4.70
CA LEU A 244 -13.28 -6.57 -5.09
C LEU A 244 -14.81 -6.69 -5.09
N TRP A 245 -15.48 -6.19 -4.06
CA TRP A 245 -16.95 -6.19 -4.00
C TRP A 245 -17.58 -5.42 -5.17
N PHE A 246 -17.03 -4.26 -5.54
CA PHE A 246 -17.52 -3.47 -6.65
C PHE A 246 -17.25 -4.13 -8.01
N MET A 247 -16.14 -4.84 -8.16
CA MET A 247 -15.88 -5.67 -9.35
C MET A 247 -16.90 -6.80 -9.48
N VAL A 248 -17.15 -7.55 -8.40
CA VAL A 248 -18.14 -8.63 -8.40
C VAL A 248 -19.57 -8.11 -8.61
N SER A 249 -19.90 -6.94 -8.06
CA SER A 249 -21.22 -6.31 -8.24
C SER A 249 -21.40 -5.57 -9.59
N GLY A 250 -20.42 -5.65 -10.49
CA GLY A 250 -20.47 -5.02 -11.82
C GLY A 250 -20.39 -3.48 -11.81
N LYS A 251 -20.05 -2.88 -10.68
CA LYS A 251 -19.91 -1.42 -10.52
C LYS A 251 -18.54 -0.90 -10.95
N LEU A 252 -17.56 -1.77 -11.07
CA LEU A 252 -16.19 -1.44 -11.46
C LEU A 252 -15.74 -2.41 -12.55
N SER A 253 -15.13 -1.87 -13.62
CA SER A 253 -14.58 -2.67 -14.71
C SER A 253 -13.31 -3.40 -14.25
N ILE A 254 -13.28 -4.73 -14.40
CA ILE A 254 -12.10 -5.54 -14.07
C ILE A 254 -10.91 -5.12 -14.94
N LYS A 255 -11.14 -4.85 -16.24
CA LYS A 255 -10.08 -4.48 -17.19
C LYS A 255 -9.34 -3.20 -16.80
N ASP A 256 -10.08 -2.23 -16.24
CA ASP A 256 -9.52 -0.90 -15.94
C ASP A 256 -9.00 -0.80 -14.51
N SER A 257 -9.32 -1.80 -13.67
CA SER A 257 -9.07 -1.73 -12.22
C SER A 257 -8.01 -2.71 -11.73
N VAL A 258 -7.72 -3.76 -12.49
CA VAL A 258 -6.73 -4.78 -12.11
C VAL A 258 -5.43 -4.53 -12.86
N THR A 259 -4.41 -4.20 -12.11
CA THR A 259 -3.05 -4.03 -12.64
C THR A 259 -2.37 -5.40 -12.74
N GLY A 260 -2.15 -5.87 -13.96
CA GLY A 260 -1.43 -7.13 -14.20
C GLY A 260 0.08 -7.01 -13.93
N PRO A 261 0.85 -8.12 -14.11
CA PRO A 261 2.29 -8.14 -13.83
C PRO A 261 3.09 -7.07 -14.58
N VAL A 262 2.70 -6.74 -15.81
CA VAL A 262 3.34 -5.67 -16.61
C VAL A 262 3.13 -4.30 -15.96
N GLY A 263 1.91 -4.01 -15.52
CA GLY A 263 1.63 -2.76 -14.84
C GLY A 263 2.33 -2.66 -13.48
N MET A 264 2.40 -3.76 -12.72
CA MET A 264 3.18 -3.82 -11.48
C MET A 264 4.67 -3.55 -11.73
N PHE A 265 5.23 -4.06 -12.83
CA PHE A 265 6.60 -3.76 -13.24
C PHE A 265 6.81 -2.27 -13.56
N ILE A 266 5.89 -1.66 -14.31
CA ILE A 266 5.94 -0.22 -14.64
C ILE A 266 5.90 0.62 -13.36
N ILE A 267 4.96 0.36 -12.46
CA ILE A 267 4.87 1.07 -11.18
C ILE A 267 6.15 0.88 -10.36
N THR A 268 6.67 -0.35 -10.26
CA THR A 268 7.92 -0.63 -9.55
C THR A 268 9.09 0.15 -10.14
N SER A 269 9.15 0.29 -11.46
CA SER A 269 10.20 1.06 -12.13
C SER A 269 10.13 2.55 -11.75
N GLU A 270 8.95 3.14 -11.71
CA GLU A 270 8.78 4.54 -11.29
C GLU A 270 9.10 4.73 -9.80
N VAL A 271 8.57 3.85 -8.96
CA VAL A 271 8.81 3.90 -7.50
C VAL A 271 10.29 3.72 -7.15
N THR A 272 11.03 2.92 -7.92
CA THR A 272 12.48 2.74 -7.74
C THR A 272 13.25 4.06 -7.90
N LYS A 273 12.80 4.95 -8.79
CA LYS A 273 13.40 6.27 -9.00
C LYS A 273 13.12 7.25 -7.85
N MET A 274 12.03 7.03 -7.10
CA MET A 274 11.60 7.87 -5.98
C MET A 274 12.36 7.58 -4.67
N GLY A 275 13.18 6.52 -4.64
CA GLY A 275 14.02 6.17 -3.50
C GLY A 275 13.44 5.13 -2.55
N ILE A 276 14.22 4.85 -1.49
CA ILE A 276 13.97 3.68 -0.63
C ILE A 276 12.64 3.75 0.15
N ILE A 277 12.22 4.91 0.61
CA ILE A 277 10.97 5.07 1.37
C ILE A 277 9.76 4.76 0.46
N ALA A 278 9.78 5.24 -0.79
CA ALA A 278 8.73 4.93 -1.76
C ALA A 278 8.71 3.44 -2.09
N LEU A 279 9.88 2.81 -2.21
CA LEU A 279 10.02 1.38 -2.47
C LEU A 279 9.47 0.54 -1.31
N MET A 280 9.81 0.89 -0.06
CA MET A 280 9.26 0.24 1.13
C MET A 280 7.73 0.38 1.20
N ASN A 281 7.20 1.56 0.88
CA ASN A 281 5.76 1.80 0.82
C ASN A 281 5.10 0.91 -0.25
N TRP A 282 5.72 0.76 -1.42
CA TRP A 282 5.23 -0.10 -2.49
C TRP A 282 5.22 -1.58 -2.09
N ILE A 283 6.29 -2.07 -1.45
CA ILE A 283 6.34 -3.43 -0.90
C ILE A 283 5.23 -3.64 0.14
N ALA A 284 5.03 -2.67 1.04
CA ALA A 284 3.98 -2.75 2.05
C ALA A 284 2.58 -2.81 1.42
N VAL A 285 2.31 -2.00 0.40
CA VAL A 285 1.04 -2.03 -0.35
C VAL A 285 0.82 -3.38 -1.00
N LEU A 286 1.80 -3.90 -1.75
CA LEU A 286 1.73 -5.21 -2.40
C LEU A 286 1.57 -6.36 -1.39
N SER A 287 2.13 -6.22 -0.20
CA SER A 287 2.07 -7.23 0.85
C SER A 287 0.69 -7.34 1.50
N VAL A 288 -0.09 -6.26 1.50
CA VAL A 288 -1.42 -6.17 2.13
C VAL A 288 -2.55 -6.34 1.12
N SER A 289 -2.33 -6.02 -0.16
CA SER A 289 -3.33 -6.14 -1.23
C SER A 289 -3.26 -7.50 -1.92
#